data_7325671aba8e5c2b661e6c1578f82a89
#
_entry.id   7325671aba8e5c2b661e6c1578f82a89
#
_cell.length_a   1.000
_cell.length_b   1.000
_cell.length_c   1.000
_cell.angle_alpha   90.00
_cell.angle_beta   90.00
_cell.angle_gamma   90.00
#
_symmetry.space_group_name_H-M   'P 1'
#
loop_
_entity.id
_entity.type
_entity.pdbx_description
1 polymer ?
#
loop_
_entity_poly.entity_id
_entity_poly.type
_entity_poly.pdbx_seq_one_letter_code
_entity_poly.pdbx_strand_id
1 'polypeptide(L)'
;MRISDHRVFINAVEPNYDGGIAEGIKALLNMAYPGGLKDVIRPGDKVVIKPNVVKAGRERKPDEWEQVVTNGSVVRTVCDEVIKALEGKGEIIIAEAPQTDTPFSEAMERCGIKSAVDYYQKNANVKVTLLDLRKEEWLSKDGIVIKRTALPGDPEGYEAVDMKGESAFAETDDEKAPLYGADYDIEKTAEHHSGGRHEYLLSATCLNCDVLINIPKLKTHKKTGLTCAMKNLVGINGDKNWLPHYRLGDPASGGDQFEKSGFKSSSEKSLGLLWKKTMYRMPAFVNECFRPLKAFMRLFYGDTKDTVRSGNWYGNDTCWRMVWDLNKAFLTAAKARRYLTVVDGVVAGEGDGPLDPDRKECGWLALSEDPQALDAALAEFMGFDKKALRFLTRPLQEESGEPEVVFVSEEARERVNMTSPFEPHFGWKGHIELPKNSKKVL
;
A
#
# COMPACT_ATOMS: atom_id res chain seq x y z
N MET A 1 -19.92 4.88 -2.58
CA MET A 1 -20.08 4.29 -1.23
C MET A 1 -19.98 5.41 -0.21
N ARG A 2 -20.82 5.42 0.83
CA ARG A 2 -20.75 6.42 1.91
C ARG A 2 -20.25 5.69 3.17
N ILE A 3 -19.16 6.18 3.73
CA ILE A 3 -18.65 5.70 5.01
C ILE A 3 -19.26 6.59 6.08
N SER A 4 -20.03 6.01 6.98
CA SER A 4 -20.70 6.72 8.08
C SER A 4 -20.20 6.27 9.46
N ASP A 5 -19.39 5.23 9.52
CA ASP A 5 -18.81 4.69 10.75
C ASP A 5 -17.29 4.97 10.77
N HIS A 6 -16.86 5.83 11.69
CA HIS A 6 -15.45 6.22 11.89
C HIS A 6 -14.82 5.49 13.07
N ARG A 7 -15.49 4.43 13.60
CA ARG A 7 -14.95 3.63 14.67
C ARG A 7 -13.74 2.82 14.20
N VAL A 8 -12.75 2.78 15.06
CA VAL A 8 -11.51 2.02 14.88
C VAL A 8 -11.40 1.03 16.04
N PHE A 9 -11.65 -0.24 15.74
CA PHE A 9 -11.58 -1.30 16.72
C PHE A 9 -10.15 -1.83 16.81
N ILE A 10 -9.61 -1.94 18.02
CA ILE A 10 -8.23 -2.38 18.27
C ILE A 10 -8.24 -3.59 19.20
N ASN A 11 -7.49 -4.61 18.81
CA ASN A 11 -7.20 -5.76 19.67
C ASN A 11 -5.70 -6.02 19.74
N ALA A 12 -5.28 -6.75 20.79
CA ALA A 12 -3.92 -7.20 20.96
C ALA A 12 -3.84 -8.72 20.94
N VAL A 13 -2.75 -9.21 20.36
CA VAL A 13 -2.35 -10.62 20.36
C VAL A 13 -0.86 -10.71 20.70
N GLU A 14 -0.31 -11.90 20.88
CA GLU A 14 1.13 -12.05 20.97
C GLU A 14 1.80 -11.53 19.68
N PRO A 15 2.98 -10.86 19.76
CA PRO A 15 3.62 -10.22 18.63
C PRO A 15 4.36 -11.22 17.72
N ASN A 16 3.70 -12.34 17.42
CA ASN A 16 4.13 -13.41 16.53
C ASN A 16 2.92 -14.07 15.87
N TYR A 17 3.14 -14.97 14.93
CA TYR A 17 2.05 -15.67 14.23
C TYR A 17 1.88 -17.13 14.65
N ASP A 18 2.45 -17.53 15.79
CA ASP A 18 2.39 -18.93 16.26
C ASP A 18 1.02 -19.31 16.85
N GLY A 19 0.21 -18.31 17.24
CA GLY A 19 -1.14 -18.53 17.74
C GLY A 19 -1.90 -17.23 18.05
N GLY A 20 -3.17 -17.34 18.44
CA GLY A 20 -3.99 -16.22 18.89
C GLY A 20 -4.56 -15.31 17.77
N ILE A 21 -4.09 -15.44 16.52
CA ILE A 21 -4.54 -14.57 15.41
C ILE A 21 -6.01 -14.77 15.12
N ALA A 22 -6.47 -16.02 15.08
CA ALA A 22 -7.85 -16.35 14.77
C ALA A 22 -8.82 -15.83 15.85
N GLU A 23 -8.48 -16.00 17.10
CA GLU A 23 -9.22 -15.50 18.25
C GLU A 23 -9.24 -13.98 18.27
N GLY A 24 -8.09 -13.36 18.02
CA GLY A 24 -7.95 -11.90 17.98
C GLY A 24 -8.80 -11.24 16.91
N ILE A 25 -8.81 -11.78 15.69
CA ILE A 25 -9.64 -11.28 14.58
C ILE A 25 -11.13 -11.50 14.86
N LYS A 26 -11.51 -12.69 15.37
CA LYS A 26 -12.91 -12.94 15.76
C LYS A 26 -13.40 -11.99 16.83
N ALA A 27 -12.56 -11.68 17.82
CA ALA A 27 -12.91 -10.71 18.86
C ALA A 27 -13.15 -9.32 18.28
N LEU A 28 -12.33 -8.85 17.32
CA LEU A 28 -12.56 -7.61 16.58
C LEU A 28 -13.87 -7.63 15.82
N LEU A 29 -14.11 -8.69 15.05
CA LEU A 29 -15.33 -8.85 14.26
C LEU A 29 -16.60 -8.86 15.13
N ASN A 30 -16.58 -9.59 16.25
CA ASN A 30 -17.73 -9.65 17.17
C ASN A 30 -17.98 -8.32 17.90
N MET A 31 -16.92 -7.53 18.15
CA MET A 31 -17.05 -6.19 18.73
C MET A 31 -17.66 -5.21 17.74
N ALA A 32 -17.23 -5.27 16.48
CA ALA A 32 -17.72 -4.37 15.42
C ALA A 32 -19.10 -4.79 14.91
N TYR A 33 -19.35 -6.09 14.81
CA TYR A 33 -20.54 -6.68 14.20
C TYR A 33 -21.10 -7.80 15.09
N PRO A 34 -22.28 -7.61 15.73
CA PRO A 34 -22.88 -8.62 16.60
C PRO A 34 -23.13 -9.97 15.91
N GLY A 35 -23.42 -9.96 14.61
CA GLY A 35 -23.58 -11.16 13.78
C GLY A 35 -22.29 -11.64 13.09
N GLY A 36 -21.13 -11.05 13.44
CA GLY A 36 -19.88 -11.27 12.74
C GLY A 36 -19.94 -10.76 11.29
N LEU A 37 -19.17 -11.35 10.37
CA LEU A 37 -19.18 -10.92 8.97
C LEU A 37 -20.53 -11.15 8.25
N LYS A 38 -21.51 -11.86 8.83
CA LYS A 38 -22.87 -11.95 8.28
C LYS A 38 -23.62 -10.62 8.26
N ASP A 39 -23.22 -9.66 9.09
CA ASP A 39 -23.77 -8.30 9.05
C ASP A 39 -23.25 -7.51 7.85
N VAL A 40 -22.11 -7.93 7.29
CA VAL A 40 -21.42 -7.26 6.16
C VAL A 40 -21.54 -8.05 4.87
N ILE A 41 -21.49 -9.37 4.91
CA ILE A 41 -21.45 -10.27 3.74
C ILE A 41 -22.75 -11.05 3.65
N ARG A 42 -23.27 -11.20 2.44
CA ARG A 42 -24.50 -11.94 2.14
C ARG A 42 -24.21 -13.18 1.30
N PRO A 43 -24.96 -14.26 1.44
CA PRO A 43 -24.88 -15.41 0.54
C PRO A 43 -25.06 -14.97 -0.93
N GLY A 44 -24.11 -15.34 -1.78
CA GLY A 44 -24.07 -14.95 -3.20
C GLY A 44 -23.11 -13.79 -3.52
N ASP A 45 -22.55 -13.11 -2.52
CA ASP A 45 -21.61 -12.00 -2.75
C ASP A 45 -20.31 -12.48 -3.44
N LYS A 46 -19.75 -11.60 -4.27
CA LYS A 46 -18.37 -11.63 -4.73
C LYS A 46 -17.53 -10.85 -3.73
N VAL A 47 -16.69 -11.53 -2.96
CA VAL A 47 -15.82 -10.94 -1.95
C VAL A 47 -14.38 -10.89 -2.46
N VAL A 48 -13.82 -9.70 -2.55
CA VAL A 48 -12.40 -9.52 -2.84
C VAL A 48 -11.64 -9.29 -1.54
N ILE A 49 -10.60 -10.08 -1.29
CA ILE A 49 -9.66 -9.90 -0.19
C ILE A 49 -8.36 -9.36 -0.76
N LYS A 50 -7.97 -8.18 -0.31
CA LYS A 50 -6.79 -7.45 -0.79
C LYS A 50 -5.71 -7.41 0.29
N PRO A 51 -4.75 -8.37 0.32
CA PRO A 51 -3.59 -8.30 1.21
C PRO A 51 -2.62 -7.18 0.81
N ASN A 52 -1.58 -6.96 1.58
CA ASN A 52 -0.42 -6.15 1.20
C ASN A 52 0.77 -7.06 0.89
N VAL A 53 1.03 -7.33 -0.37
CA VAL A 53 2.20 -8.10 -0.80
C VAL A 53 2.98 -7.29 -1.83
N VAL A 54 3.84 -6.39 -1.34
CA VAL A 54 4.62 -5.50 -2.20
C VAL A 54 5.82 -6.21 -2.83
N LYS A 55 6.47 -7.11 -2.07
CA LYS A 55 7.64 -7.90 -2.47
C LYS A 55 7.68 -9.22 -1.70
N ALA A 56 8.53 -10.17 -2.10
CA ALA A 56 8.61 -11.47 -1.41
C ALA A 56 9.31 -11.41 -0.04
N GLY A 57 10.04 -10.34 0.25
CA GLY A 57 10.78 -10.13 1.50
C GLY A 57 11.53 -8.81 1.48
N ARG A 58 12.38 -8.56 2.49
CA ARG A 58 13.22 -7.37 2.56
C ARG A 58 14.24 -7.33 1.41
N GLU A 59 14.51 -6.14 0.89
CA GLU A 59 15.51 -6.01 -0.19
C GLU A 59 16.92 -6.43 0.22
N ARG A 60 17.33 -6.14 1.46
CA ARG A 60 18.67 -6.47 1.99
C ARG A 60 18.75 -7.84 2.62
N LYS A 61 17.63 -8.38 3.09
CA LYS A 61 17.51 -9.66 3.80
C LYS A 61 16.25 -10.40 3.31
N PRO A 62 16.27 -11.03 2.15
CA PRO A 62 15.09 -11.63 1.52
C PRO A 62 14.34 -12.65 2.38
N ASP A 63 15.01 -13.28 3.34
CA ASP A 63 14.39 -14.24 4.25
C ASP A 63 13.58 -13.59 5.37
N GLU A 64 13.79 -12.29 5.64
CA GLU A 64 12.97 -11.50 6.56
C GLU A 64 11.79 -10.89 5.78
N TRP A 65 10.56 -11.35 6.03
CA TRP A 65 9.40 -10.95 5.24
C TRP A 65 8.17 -10.51 6.07
N GLU A 66 8.03 -10.96 7.32
CA GLU A 66 6.84 -10.74 8.14
C GLU A 66 6.50 -9.25 8.34
N GLN A 67 7.52 -8.39 8.48
CA GLN A 67 7.35 -6.94 8.61
C GLN A 67 7.11 -6.24 7.26
N VAL A 68 7.23 -6.96 6.14
CA VAL A 68 7.12 -6.40 4.79
C VAL A 68 5.74 -6.61 4.20
N VAL A 69 5.14 -7.80 4.41
CA VAL A 69 3.91 -8.23 3.75
C VAL A 69 2.91 -8.80 4.75
N THR A 70 1.65 -8.82 4.36
CA THR A 70 0.57 -9.43 5.15
C THR A 70 0.83 -10.91 5.34
N ASN A 71 0.72 -11.40 6.57
CA ASN A 71 0.87 -12.81 6.90
C ASN A 71 -0.36 -13.63 6.47
N GLY A 72 -0.10 -14.80 5.91
CA GLY A 72 -1.15 -15.71 5.45
C GLY A 72 -2.11 -16.19 6.55
N SER A 73 -1.68 -16.21 7.83
CA SER A 73 -2.57 -16.56 8.95
C SER A 73 -3.70 -15.55 9.13
N VAL A 74 -3.41 -14.25 8.94
CA VAL A 74 -4.44 -13.18 8.97
C VAL A 74 -5.42 -13.37 7.81
N VAL A 75 -4.89 -13.55 6.59
CA VAL A 75 -5.71 -13.77 5.38
C VAL A 75 -6.58 -15.02 5.54
N ARG A 76 -6.00 -16.11 6.05
CA ARG A 76 -6.70 -17.37 6.28
C ARG A 76 -7.86 -17.18 7.26
N THR A 77 -7.63 -16.54 8.38
CA THR A 77 -8.69 -16.30 9.38
C THR A 77 -9.82 -15.46 8.80
N VAL A 78 -9.51 -14.40 8.05
CA VAL A 78 -10.54 -13.60 7.37
C VAL A 78 -11.31 -14.46 6.35
N CYS A 79 -10.63 -15.29 5.55
CA CYS A 79 -11.29 -16.23 4.62
C CYS A 79 -12.23 -17.20 5.34
N ASP A 80 -11.83 -17.74 6.50
CA ASP A 80 -12.69 -18.65 7.27
C ASP A 80 -14.00 -17.97 7.70
N GLU A 81 -13.94 -16.72 8.13
CA GLU A 81 -15.14 -15.96 8.51
C GLU A 81 -15.98 -15.55 7.29
N VAL A 82 -15.36 -15.23 6.15
CA VAL A 82 -16.05 -14.97 4.87
C VAL A 82 -16.78 -16.22 4.37
N ILE A 83 -16.14 -17.38 4.41
CA ILE A 83 -16.76 -18.67 3.99
C ILE A 83 -18.00 -18.97 4.82
N LYS A 84 -17.95 -18.74 6.14
CA LYS A 84 -19.11 -18.89 7.03
C LYS A 84 -20.25 -17.94 6.66
N ALA A 85 -19.93 -16.68 6.32
CA ALA A 85 -20.92 -15.67 5.96
C ALA A 85 -21.57 -15.94 4.59
N LEU A 86 -20.82 -16.50 3.64
CA LEU A 86 -21.31 -16.84 2.30
C LEU A 86 -22.25 -18.06 2.28
N GLU A 87 -22.25 -18.90 3.30
CA GLU A 87 -23.16 -20.07 3.42
C GLU A 87 -23.17 -20.97 2.18
N GLY A 88 -22.01 -21.16 1.55
CA GLY A 88 -21.86 -22.00 0.34
C GLY A 88 -22.28 -21.32 -0.97
N LYS A 89 -22.57 -20.04 -0.97
CA LYS A 89 -22.99 -19.28 -2.17
C LYS A 89 -22.09 -18.05 -2.34
N GLY A 90 -21.64 -17.79 -3.58
CA GLY A 90 -20.73 -16.68 -3.89
C GLY A 90 -19.29 -17.15 -4.14
N GLU A 91 -18.37 -16.22 -4.14
CA GLU A 91 -16.95 -16.49 -4.39
C GLU A 91 -16.01 -15.56 -3.60
N ILE A 92 -14.80 -16.03 -3.37
CA ILE A 92 -13.72 -15.28 -2.75
C ILE A 92 -12.59 -15.14 -3.75
N ILE A 93 -12.12 -13.92 -3.97
CA ILE A 93 -10.97 -13.60 -4.82
C ILE A 93 -9.91 -12.92 -3.96
N ILE A 94 -8.78 -13.58 -3.73
CA ILE A 94 -7.62 -12.96 -3.10
C ILE A 94 -6.81 -12.30 -4.21
N ALA A 95 -6.71 -10.98 -4.22
CA ALA A 95 -6.17 -10.23 -5.35
C ALA A 95 -5.12 -9.21 -4.92
N GLU A 96 -4.02 -9.13 -5.68
CA GLU A 96 -2.93 -8.18 -5.45
C GLU A 96 -2.24 -7.80 -6.76
N ALA A 97 -1.81 -6.54 -6.88
CA ALA A 97 -0.82 -6.12 -7.87
C ALA A 97 0.46 -5.70 -7.13
N PRO A 98 1.40 -6.61 -6.86
CA PRO A 98 2.66 -6.28 -6.22
C PRO A 98 3.53 -5.37 -7.09
N GLN A 99 4.73 -5.05 -6.61
CA GLN A 99 5.74 -4.37 -7.43
C GLN A 99 6.02 -5.18 -8.69
N THR A 100 6.23 -4.51 -9.83
CA THR A 100 6.32 -5.16 -11.15
C THR A 100 7.43 -6.22 -11.21
N ASP A 101 8.53 -6.02 -10.46
CA ASP A 101 9.66 -6.95 -10.38
C ASP A 101 9.54 -7.99 -9.25
N THR A 102 8.35 -8.19 -8.70
CA THR A 102 8.10 -9.21 -7.66
C THR A 102 7.63 -10.50 -8.31
N PRO A 103 8.30 -11.65 -8.12
CA PRO A 103 7.79 -12.95 -8.52
C PRO A 103 6.52 -13.29 -7.71
N PHE A 104 5.33 -13.19 -8.34
CA PHE A 104 4.05 -13.30 -7.64
C PHE A 104 3.89 -14.63 -6.90
N SER A 105 4.14 -15.74 -7.58
CA SER A 105 3.97 -17.07 -6.99
C SER A 105 4.87 -17.28 -5.76
N GLU A 106 6.13 -16.86 -5.85
CA GLU A 106 7.09 -16.97 -4.73
C GLU A 106 6.65 -16.10 -3.55
N ALA A 107 6.22 -14.87 -3.80
CA ALA A 107 5.77 -13.96 -2.76
C ALA A 107 4.54 -14.51 -2.01
N MET A 108 3.55 -15.04 -2.74
CA MET A 108 2.34 -15.64 -2.16
C MET A 108 2.61 -16.95 -1.42
N GLU A 109 3.57 -17.75 -1.88
CA GLU A 109 4.02 -18.95 -1.18
C GLU A 109 4.71 -18.60 0.13
N ARG A 110 5.66 -17.68 0.08
CA ARG A 110 6.48 -17.26 1.24
C ARG A 110 5.64 -16.70 2.37
N CYS A 111 4.65 -15.87 2.07
CA CYS A 111 3.76 -15.31 3.10
C CYS A 111 2.63 -16.27 3.53
N GLY A 112 2.54 -17.47 2.96
CA GLY A 112 1.53 -18.49 3.32
C GLY A 112 0.17 -18.29 2.68
N ILE A 113 -0.06 -17.27 1.87
CA ILE A 113 -1.35 -17.01 1.22
C ILE A 113 -1.67 -18.10 0.20
N LYS A 114 -0.67 -18.51 -0.62
CA LYS A 114 -0.90 -19.57 -1.60
C LYS A 114 -1.29 -20.88 -0.95
N SER A 115 -0.62 -21.28 0.13
CA SER A 115 -0.95 -22.49 0.88
C SER A 115 -2.39 -22.45 1.44
N ALA A 116 -2.85 -21.27 1.90
CA ALA A 116 -4.24 -21.08 2.34
C ALA A 116 -5.22 -21.25 1.17
N VAL A 117 -4.92 -20.66 0.01
CA VAL A 117 -5.77 -20.81 -1.20
C VAL A 117 -5.83 -22.26 -1.66
N ASP A 118 -4.69 -22.95 -1.73
CA ASP A 118 -4.63 -24.38 -2.14
C ASP A 118 -5.45 -25.27 -1.19
N TYR A 119 -5.48 -24.94 0.11
CA TYR A 119 -6.33 -25.61 1.08
C TYR A 119 -7.82 -25.36 0.79
N TYR A 120 -8.25 -24.11 0.57
CA TYR A 120 -9.65 -23.78 0.33
C TYR A 120 -10.15 -24.30 -1.00
N GLN A 121 -9.35 -24.35 -2.05
CA GLN A 121 -9.74 -24.94 -3.33
C GLN A 121 -10.11 -26.42 -3.23
N LYS A 122 -9.58 -27.12 -2.21
CA LYS A 122 -9.88 -28.53 -1.96
C LYS A 122 -11.00 -28.74 -0.94
N ASN A 123 -11.19 -27.83 0.01
CA ASN A 123 -11.99 -28.07 1.21
C ASN A 123 -13.15 -27.08 1.40
N ALA A 124 -13.15 -25.92 0.74
CA ALA A 124 -14.23 -24.95 0.90
C ALA A 124 -15.43 -25.29 0.01
N ASN A 125 -16.61 -24.91 0.46
CA ASN A 125 -17.88 -25.03 -0.27
C ASN A 125 -18.18 -23.81 -1.16
N VAL A 126 -17.25 -22.87 -1.29
CA VAL A 126 -17.28 -21.72 -2.17
C VAL A 126 -16.01 -21.68 -3.02
N LYS A 127 -16.07 -21.07 -4.18
CA LYS A 127 -14.90 -20.88 -5.05
C LYS A 127 -13.93 -19.88 -4.42
N VAL A 128 -12.64 -20.28 -4.28
CA VAL A 128 -11.56 -19.38 -3.82
C VAL A 128 -10.49 -19.29 -4.90
N THR A 129 -10.15 -18.07 -5.30
CA THR A 129 -9.20 -17.79 -6.38
C THR A 129 -8.09 -16.85 -5.91
N LEU A 130 -6.86 -17.10 -6.35
CA LEU A 130 -5.72 -16.18 -6.19
C LEU A 130 -5.46 -15.48 -7.52
N LEU A 131 -5.38 -14.14 -7.52
CA LEU A 131 -5.32 -13.35 -8.74
C LEU A 131 -4.17 -12.34 -8.69
N ASP A 132 -3.27 -12.41 -9.70
CA ASP A 132 -2.30 -11.36 -9.99
C ASP A 132 -2.96 -10.30 -10.87
N LEU A 133 -3.16 -9.11 -10.34
CA LEU A 133 -3.82 -8.00 -11.03
C LEU A 133 -2.90 -7.23 -11.99
N ARG A 134 -1.61 -7.58 -12.10
CA ARG A 134 -0.67 -6.88 -12.97
C ARG A 134 -0.83 -7.30 -14.43
N LYS A 135 -0.55 -6.37 -15.34
CA LYS A 135 -0.49 -6.64 -16.78
C LYS A 135 0.84 -7.26 -17.23
N GLU A 136 1.90 -7.07 -16.43
CA GLU A 136 3.24 -7.59 -16.72
C GLU A 136 4.04 -7.86 -15.43
N GLU A 137 4.99 -8.80 -15.54
CA GLU A 137 6.00 -9.09 -14.54
C GLU A 137 7.39 -8.86 -15.12
N TRP A 138 8.27 -8.25 -14.34
CA TRP A 138 9.64 -7.97 -14.74
C TRP A 138 10.64 -8.82 -13.97
N LEU A 139 11.62 -9.34 -14.68
CA LEU A 139 12.83 -9.86 -14.04
C LEU A 139 13.86 -8.73 -13.99
N SER A 140 14.23 -8.33 -12.78
CA SER A 140 15.24 -7.30 -12.53
C SER A 140 16.49 -7.90 -11.90
N LYS A 141 17.68 -7.42 -12.30
CA LYS A 141 18.95 -7.76 -11.71
C LYS A 141 19.73 -6.47 -11.41
N ASP A 142 20.12 -6.28 -10.15
CA ASP A 142 20.75 -5.04 -9.66
C ASP A 142 19.90 -3.77 -10.01
N GLY A 143 18.57 -3.90 -9.99
CA GLY A 143 17.62 -2.86 -10.35
C GLY A 143 17.60 -2.51 -11.85
N ILE A 144 18.08 -3.37 -12.72
CA ILE A 144 17.97 -3.27 -14.18
C ILE A 144 17.00 -4.33 -14.66
N VAL A 145 15.98 -3.93 -15.42
CA VAL A 145 15.01 -4.84 -16.02
C VAL A 145 15.65 -5.56 -17.19
N ILE A 146 15.79 -6.89 -17.08
CA ILE A 146 16.41 -7.75 -18.10
C ILE A 146 15.40 -8.60 -18.85
N LYS A 147 14.18 -8.74 -18.33
CA LYS A 147 13.07 -9.43 -19.00
C LYS A 147 11.74 -8.80 -18.58
N ARG A 148 10.82 -8.70 -19.53
CA ARG A 148 9.42 -8.34 -19.31
C ARG A 148 8.54 -9.47 -19.81
N THR A 149 7.57 -9.88 -18.98
CA THR A 149 6.66 -10.99 -19.31
C THR A 149 5.24 -10.46 -19.18
N ALA A 150 4.47 -10.51 -20.26
CA ALA A 150 3.05 -10.17 -20.23
C ALA A 150 2.30 -11.21 -19.37
N LEU A 151 1.38 -10.74 -18.54
CA LEU A 151 0.51 -11.55 -17.69
C LEU A 151 -0.92 -11.53 -18.24
N PRO A 152 -1.74 -12.53 -17.89
CA PRO A 152 -3.16 -12.52 -18.23
C PRO A 152 -3.90 -11.29 -17.68
N GLY A 153 -3.47 -10.78 -16.52
CA GLY A 153 -4.07 -9.65 -15.85
C GLY A 153 -5.41 -9.99 -15.18
N ASP A 154 -6.19 -8.94 -14.94
CA ASP A 154 -7.53 -9.07 -14.39
C ASP A 154 -8.48 -9.71 -15.41
N PRO A 155 -9.15 -10.83 -15.11
CA PRO A 155 -10.07 -11.49 -16.03
C PRO A 155 -11.33 -10.66 -16.35
N GLU A 156 -11.71 -9.70 -15.52
CA GLU A 156 -12.78 -8.73 -15.78
C GLU A 156 -12.28 -7.47 -16.52
N GLY A 157 -10.96 -7.38 -16.75
CA GLY A 157 -10.32 -6.21 -17.34
C GLY A 157 -10.03 -5.10 -16.35
N TYR A 158 -9.90 -3.89 -16.86
CA TYR A 158 -9.55 -2.71 -16.10
C TYR A 158 -10.40 -1.51 -16.52
N GLU A 159 -10.68 -0.62 -15.58
CA GLU A 159 -11.31 0.66 -15.84
C GLU A 159 -10.30 1.80 -15.68
N ALA A 160 -10.22 2.67 -16.67
CA ALA A 160 -9.48 3.91 -16.58
C ALA A 160 -10.36 4.96 -15.91
N VAL A 161 -10.06 5.29 -14.67
CA VAL A 161 -10.80 6.27 -13.88
C VAL A 161 -10.04 7.60 -13.91
N ASP A 162 -10.62 8.60 -14.60
CA ASP A 162 -10.07 9.97 -14.63
C ASP A 162 -10.71 10.81 -13.52
N MET A 163 -9.90 11.25 -12.58
CA MET A 163 -10.32 12.07 -11.44
C MET A 163 -10.56 13.54 -11.83
N LYS A 164 -10.01 14.01 -12.95
CA LYS A 164 -10.18 15.39 -13.44
C LYS A 164 -9.97 16.44 -12.33
N GLY A 165 -10.88 17.41 -12.23
CA GLY A 165 -10.86 18.45 -11.21
C GLY A 165 -11.07 17.99 -9.76
N GLU A 166 -11.50 16.74 -9.54
CA GLU A 166 -11.62 16.16 -8.19
C GLU A 166 -10.28 15.59 -7.68
N SER A 167 -9.29 15.42 -8.57
CA SER A 167 -7.96 14.93 -8.21
C SER A 167 -7.28 15.84 -7.19
N ALA A 168 -6.54 15.25 -6.29
CA ALA A 168 -5.64 16.01 -5.42
C ALA A 168 -4.52 16.71 -6.21
N PHE A 169 -4.26 16.31 -7.46
CA PHE A 169 -3.33 17.00 -8.36
C PHE A 169 -3.92 18.23 -9.04
N ALA A 170 -5.25 18.41 -9.07
CA ALA A 170 -5.89 19.55 -9.74
C ALA A 170 -5.45 20.92 -9.19
N GLU A 171 -4.90 20.95 -7.97
CA GLU A 171 -4.35 22.15 -7.33
C GLU A 171 -2.88 22.39 -7.69
N THR A 172 -2.25 21.51 -8.48
CA THR A 172 -0.84 21.57 -8.81
C THR A 172 -0.63 22.10 -10.24
N ASP A 173 0.51 22.76 -10.46
CA ASP A 173 0.91 23.19 -11.78
C ASP A 173 1.65 22.04 -12.50
N ASP A 174 0.93 21.30 -13.34
CA ASP A 174 1.45 20.10 -14.00
C ASP A 174 2.49 20.40 -15.08
N GLU A 175 2.58 21.68 -15.53
CA GLU A 175 3.53 22.07 -16.58
C GLU A 175 4.95 22.27 -16.05
N LYS A 176 5.10 22.55 -14.75
CA LYS A 176 6.42 22.89 -14.16
C LYS A 176 7.39 21.73 -14.07
N ALA A 177 6.89 20.53 -13.73
CA ALA A 177 7.75 19.36 -13.61
C ALA A 177 6.97 18.07 -13.92
N PRO A 178 7.45 17.21 -14.81
CA PRO A 178 6.75 15.99 -15.15
C PRO A 178 6.68 15.02 -13.97
N LEU A 179 5.51 14.38 -13.84
CA LEU A 179 5.27 13.31 -12.86
C LEU A 179 6.01 12.03 -13.27
N TYR A 180 6.42 11.27 -12.28
CA TYR A 180 7.20 10.06 -12.48
C TYR A 180 6.75 8.93 -11.54
N GLY A 181 6.61 7.73 -12.09
CA GLY A 181 6.22 6.51 -11.38
C GLY A 181 7.41 5.67 -10.94
N ALA A 182 8.27 6.16 -10.03
CA ALA A 182 9.45 5.45 -9.54
C ALA A 182 10.37 4.95 -10.69
N ASP A 183 10.49 3.65 -10.93
CA ASP A 183 11.35 3.09 -11.98
C ASP A 183 10.60 2.79 -13.29
N TYR A 184 9.40 3.29 -13.44
CA TYR A 184 8.52 3.05 -14.59
C TYR A 184 8.69 4.06 -15.74
N ASP A 185 7.93 3.91 -16.81
CA ASP A 185 7.97 4.77 -17.98
C ASP A 185 7.41 6.17 -17.67
N ILE A 186 8.27 7.17 -17.75
CA ILE A 186 7.89 8.56 -17.49
C ILE A 186 6.93 9.12 -18.54
N GLU A 187 7.08 8.71 -19.81
CA GLU A 187 6.24 9.22 -20.91
C GLU A 187 4.82 8.70 -20.71
N LYS A 188 4.68 7.41 -20.38
CA LYS A 188 3.41 6.81 -20.07
C LYS A 188 2.76 7.39 -18.82
N THR A 189 3.54 7.65 -17.76
CA THR A 189 3.02 8.34 -16.57
C THR A 189 2.50 9.74 -16.95
N ALA A 190 3.23 10.49 -17.76
CA ALA A 190 2.82 11.82 -18.22
C ALA A 190 1.57 11.80 -19.11
N GLU A 191 1.37 10.76 -19.94
CA GLU A 191 0.15 10.60 -20.75
C GLU A 191 -1.12 10.53 -19.90
N HIS A 192 -1.02 9.94 -18.71
CA HIS A 192 -2.15 9.76 -17.80
C HIS A 192 -2.26 10.83 -16.72
N HIS A 193 -1.24 11.71 -16.58
CA HIS A 193 -1.20 12.74 -15.56
C HIS A 193 -0.68 14.06 -16.12
N SER A 194 -1.35 14.62 -17.14
CA SER A 194 -1.05 15.93 -17.72
C SER A 194 -2.28 16.57 -18.34
N GLY A 195 -2.26 17.89 -18.48
CA GLY A 195 -3.33 18.64 -19.13
C GLY A 195 -4.67 18.55 -18.37
N GLY A 196 -4.65 18.48 -17.04
CA GLY A 196 -5.83 18.36 -16.20
C GLY A 196 -6.43 16.96 -16.14
N ARG A 197 -5.76 15.96 -16.72
CA ARG A 197 -6.14 14.55 -16.66
C ARG A 197 -5.33 13.84 -15.58
N HIS A 198 -6.01 13.05 -14.74
CA HIS A 198 -5.41 12.27 -13.66
C HIS A 198 -6.05 10.89 -13.60
N GLU A 199 -5.53 9.98 -14.41
CA GLU A 199 -6.10 8.66 -14.68
C GLU A 199 -5.41 7.54 -13.90
N TYR A 200 -6.22 6.62 -13.39
CA TYR A 200 -5.79 5.40 -12.71
C TYR A 200 -6.41 4.18 -13.38
N LEU A 201 -5.62 3.12 -13.60
CA LEU A 201 -6.07 1.89 -14.25
C LEU A 201 -6.49 0.86 -13.20
N LEU A 202 -7.72 0.94 -12.74
CA LEU A 202 -8.23 0.11 -11.65
C LEU A 202 -8.72 -1.26 -12.13
N SER A 203 -8.48 -2.28 -11.33
CA SER A 203 -8.99 -3.65 -11.53
C SER A 203 -10.51 -3.66 -11.55
N ALA A 204 -11.11 -4.15 -12.63
CA ALA A 204 -12.56 -4.30 -12.73
C ALA A 204 -13.09 -5.36 -11.74
N THR A 205 -12.34 -6.42 -11.46
CA THR A 205 -12.66 -7.37 -10.40
C THR A 205 -12.83 -6.68 -9.04
N CYS A 206 -11.93 -5.73 -8.69
CA CYS A 206 -12.05 -4.97 -7.44
C CYS A 206 -13.18 -3.93 -7.48
N LEU A 207 -13.44 -3.33 -8.63
CA LEU A 207 -14.53 -2.36 -8.79
C LEU A 207 -15.91 -3.02 -8.81
N ASN A 208 -16.03 -4.26 -9.29
CA ASN A 208 -17.28 -4.99 -9.46
C ASN A 208 -17.58 -5.97 -8.31
N CYS A 209 -16.75 -6.04 -7.27
CA CYS A 209 -17.06 -6.87 -6.11
C CYS A 209 -18.23 -6.30 -5.30
N ASP A 210 -18.86 -7.13 -4.47
CA ASP A 210 -19.90 -6.71 -3.52
C ASP A 210 -19.29 -6.26 -2.20
N VAL A 211 -18.17 -6.90 -1.82
CA VAL A 211 -17.40 -6.56 -0.61
C VAL A 211 -15.91 -6.56 -0.94
N LEU A 212 -15.19 -5.53 -0.55
CA LEU A 212 -13.74 -5.52 -0.53
C LEU A 212 -13.24 -5.52 0.90
N ILE A 213 -12.47 -6.55 1.27
CA ILE A 213 -11.77 -6.64 2.56
C ILE A 213 -10.30 -6.32 2.32
N ASN A 214 -9.88 -5.16 2.79
CA ASN A 214 -8.51 -4.68 2.69
C ASN A 214 -7.70 -5.20 3.89
N ILE A 215 -6.58 -5.92 3.64
CA ILE A 215 -5.72 -6.45 4.72
C ILE A 215 -4.30 -5.86 4.60
N PRO A 216 -4.10 -4.61 5.01
CA PRO A 216 -2.79 -3.97 4.92
C PRO A 216 -1.81 -4.50 5.98
N LYS A 217 -0.52 -4.42 5.66
CA LYS A 217 0.58 -4.54 6.61
C LYS A 217 0.90 -3.16 7.20
N LEU A 218 0.91 -3.04 8.53
CA LEU A 218 1.31 -1.80 9.21
C LEU A 218 2.82 -1.60 9.11
N LYS A 219 3.26 -0.52 8.48
CA LYS A 219 4.69 -0.16 8.37
C LYS A 219 4.92 1.30 7.98
N THR A 220 6.10 1.80 8.25
CA THR A 220 6.57 3.10 7.75
C THR A 220 6.71 3.10 6.22
N HIS A 221 6.75 4.30 5.63
CA HIS A 221 6.88 4.46 4.19
C HIS A 221 7.70 5.70 3.81
N LYS A 222 8.76 5.51 3.03
CA LYS A 222 9.72 6.55 2.63
C LYS A 222 9.14 7.71 1.82
N LYS A 223 7.93 7.59 1.23
CA LYS A 223 7.33 8.65 0.39
C LYS A 223 6.03 9.21 0.97
N THR A 224 5.40 8.54 1.93
CA THR A 224 4.13 8.96 2.54
C THR A 224 4.15 8.92 4.07
N GLY A 225 5.29 8.57 4.69
CA GLY A 225 5.44 8.41 6.14
C GLY A 225 4.87 7.09 6.65
N LEU A 226 3.68 6.70 6.24
CA LEU A 226 2.94 5.52 6.68
C LEU A 226 2.48 4.67 5.48
N THR A 227 2.49 3.35 5.64
CA THR A 227 1.75 2.37 4.83
C THR A 227 0.71 1.71 5.71
N CYS A 228 -0.58 1.83 5.37
CA CYS A 228 -1.65 1.05 5.96
C CYS A 228 -2.85 1.00 5.00
N ALA A 229 -4.08 1.24 5.45
CA ALA A 229 -5.31 1.04 4.71
C ALA A 229 -5.35 1.80 3.39
N MET A 230 -5.17 3.13 3.43
CA MET A 230 -5.25 3.96 2.22
C MET A 230 -4.16 3.61 1.21
N LYS A 231 -2.91 3.45 1.66
CA LYS A 231 -1.78 3.16 0.77
C LYS A 231 -1.89 1.76 0.14
N ASN A 232 -2.57 0.81 0.78
CA ASN A 232 -2.71 -0.54 0.26
C ASN A 232 -3.53 -0.61 -1.05
N LEU A 233 -4.44 0.33 -1.30
CA LEU A 233 -5.20 0.38 -2.56
C LEU A 233 -4.34 0.68 -3.80
N VAL A 234 -3.08 1.08 -3.67
CA VAL A 234 -2.11 1.10 -4.80
C VAL A 234 -2.02 -0.27 -5.49
N GLY A 235 -2.26 -1.36 -4.76
CA GLY A 235 -2.23 -2.73 -5.27
C GLY A 235 -3.49 -3.17 -6.03
N ILE A 236 -4.48 -2.29 -6.28
CA ILE A 236 -5.58 -2.57 -7.22
C ILE A 236 -5.38 -1.94 -8.59
N ASN A 237 -4.28 -1.22 -8.80
CA ASN A 237 -3.94 -0.62 -10.10
C ASN A 237 -3.15 -1.64 -10.95
N GLY A 238 -3.65 -1.95 -12.13
CA GLY A 238 -3.10 -2.99 -12.99
C GLY A 238 -1.82 -2.61 -13.75
N ASP A 239 -1.54 -1.31 -13.91
CA ASP A 239 -0.34 -0.82 -14.59
C ASP A 239 0.37 0.23 -13.76
N LYS A 240 1.54 -0.10 -13.24
CA LYS A 240 2.30 0.78 -12.34
C LYS A 240 2.82 2.06 -12.99
N ASN A 241 2.82 2.15 -14.34
CA ASN A 241 3.14 3.39 -15.04
C ASN A 241 2.07 4.49 -14.87
N TRP A 242 0.84 4.13 -14.42
CA TRP A 242 -0.22 5.09 -14.12
C TRP A 242 -0.17 5.64 -12.68
N LEU A 243 0.90 5.32 -11.93
CA LEU A 243 1.03 5.65 -10.50
C LEU A 243 2.17 6.65 -10.28
N PRO A 244 1.90 7.96 -10.23
CA PRO A 244 2.93 8.97 -9.96
C PRO A 244 3.46 8.83 -8.54
N HIS A 245 4.78 8.85 -8.37
CA HIS A 245 5.45 8.69 -7.08
C HIS A 245 6.30 9.89 -6.67
N TYR A 246 6.71 10.73 -7.62
CA TYR A 246 7.40 12.00 -7.41
C TYR A 246 7.40 12.85 -8.69
N ARG A 247 7.66 14.14 -8.55
CA ARG A 247 7.93 15.07 -9.66
C ARG A 247 9.43 15.25 -9.83
N LEU A 248 9.88 15.32 -11.08
CA LEU A 248 11.29 15.47 -11.38
C LEU A 248 11.83 16.83 -10.93
N GLY A 249 12.98 16.80 -10.26
CA GLY A 249 13.69 17.98 -9.79
C GLY A 249 13.50 18.25 -8.31
N ASP A 250 13.91 19.45 -7.92
CA ASP A 250 13.84 19.96 -6.56
C ASP A 250 12.68 20.97 -6.41
N PRO A 251 12.34 21.41 -5.18
CA PRO A 251 11.24 22.34 -4.94
C PRO A 251 11.35 23.67 -5.69
N ALA A 252 12.57 24.18 -5.93
CA ALA A 252 12.76 25.42 -6.67
C ALA A 252 12.40 25.28 -8.16
N SER A 253 12.47 24.05 -8.69
CA SER A 253 12.04 23.71 -10.06
C SER A 253 10.61 23.11 -10.12
N GLY A 254 9.85 23.17 -9.02
CA GLY A 254 8.52 22.60 -8.92
C GLY A 254 8.47 21.08 -8.74
N GLY A 255 9.63 20.45 -8.47
CA GLY A 255 9.77 19.01 -8.22
C GLY A 255 9.82 18.64 -6.74
N ASP A 256 9.77 17.35 -6.46
CA ASP A 256 9.92 16.78 -5.12
C ASP A 256 10.85 15.55 -5.09
N GLN A 257 11.60 15.35 -6.19
CA GLN A 257 12.58 14.27 -6.30
C GLN A 257 13.72 14.40 -5.29
N PHE A 258 14.17 15.64 -5.04
CA PHE A 258 15.27 16.00 -4.14
C PHE A 258 14.84 17.05 -3.12
N GLU A 259 15.45 17.04 -1.94
CA GLU A 259 15.21 18.06 -0.92
C GLU A 259 15.83 19.41 -1.29
N LYS A 260 17.00 19.39 -1.89
CA LYS A 260 17.82 20.61 -2.17
C LYS A 260 18.27 20.67 -3.61
N SER A 261 18.31 21.90 -4.14
CA SER A 261 18.94 22.20 -5.42
C SER A 261 20.45 22.09 -5.34
N GLY A 262 21.09 21.63 -6.43
CA GLY A 262 22.54 21.55 -6.52
C GLY A 262 23.00 20.92 -7.82
N PHE A 263 24.31 21.00 -8.09
CA PHE A 263 24.91 20.39 -9.28
C PHE A 263 24.64 18.89 -9.33
N LYS A 264 24.72 18.20 -8.19
CA LYS A 264 24.48 16.76 -8.09
C LYS A 264 23.04 16.38 -8.43
N SER A 265 22.05 17.09 -7.87
CA SER A 265 20.63 16.86 -8.16
C SER A 265 20.27 17.20 -9.62
N SER A 266 20.81 18.29 -10.17
CA SER A 266 20.58 18.69 -11.56
C SER A 266 21.19 17.70 -12.56
N SER A 267 22.41 17.24 -12.30
CA SER A 267 23.08 16.24 -13.14
C SER A 267 22.38 14.88 -13.06
N GLU A 268 21.95 14.46 -11.86
CA GLU A 268 21.18 13.22 -11.68
C GLU A 268 19.83 13.28 -12.40
N LYS A 269 19.10 14.40 -12.30
CA LYS A 269 17.86 14.63 -13.04
C LYS A 269 18.05 14.41 -14.54
N SER A 270 19.05 15.07 -15.14
CA SER A 270 19.28 15.03 -16.58
C SER A 270 19.77 13.68 -17.07
N LEU A 271 20.77 13.10 -16.40
CA LEU A 271 21.31 11.78 -16.74
C LEU A 271 20.30 10.65 -16.45
N GLY A 272 19.60 10.75 -15.31
CA GLY A 272 18.56 9.78 -14.96
C GLY A 272 17.40 9.77 -15.94
N LEU A 273 16.97 10.94 -16.42
CA LEU A 273 15.92 11.05 -17.43
C LEU A 273 16.36 10.44 -18.77
N LEU A 274 17.57 10.80 -19.24
CA LEU A 274 18.13 10.24 -20.48
C LEU A 274 18.29 8.71 -20.39
N TRP A 275 18.84 8.24 -19.26
CA TRP A 275 19.03 6.83 -18.97
C TRP A 275 17.70 6.07 -19.03
N LYS A 276 16.69 6.51 -18.29
CA LYS A 276 15.40 5.83 -18.21
C LYS A 276 14.68 5.81 -19.55
N LYS A 277 14.65 6.91 -20.29
CA LYS A 277 14.09 6.95 -21.64
C LYS A 277 14.78 5.95 -22.59
N THR A 278 16.10 5.85 -22.53
CA THR A 278 16.87 4.93 -23.37
C THR A 278 16.62 3.49 -22.98
N MET A 279 16.77 3.18 -21.69
CA MET A 279 16.62 1.81 -21.16
C MET A 279 15.21 1.25 -21.34
N TYR A 280 14.19 2.08 -21.22
CA TYR A 280 12.82 1.62 -21.40
C TYR A 280 12.48 1.28 -22.84
N ARG A 281 13.07 1.99 -23.81
CA ARG A 281 12.87 1.78 -25.26
C ARG A 281 13.70 0.61 -25.81
N MET A 282 14.77 0.23 -25.14
CA MET A 282 15.61 -0.88 -25.58
C MET A 282 15.02 -2.24 -25.21
N PRO A 283 15.29 -3.30 -25.99
CA PRO A 283 14.98 -4.66 -25.56
C PRO A 283 15.60 -4.95 -24.18
N ALA A 284 14.82 -5.52 -23.27
CA ALA A 284 15.21 -5.65 -21.86
C ALA A 284 16.54 -6.41 -21.65
N PHE A 285 16.85 -7.42 -22.51
CA PHE A 285 18.10 -8.18 -22.43
C PHE A 285 19.34 -7.34 -22.74
N VAL A 286 19.22 -6.25 -23.52
CA VAL A 286 20.34 -5.33 -23.83
C VAL A 286 20.70 -4.50 -22.60
N ASN A 287 19.75 -4.29 -21.70
CA ASN A 287 19.96 -3.50 -20.50
C ASN A 287 21.03 -4.10 -19.58
N GLU A 288 21.28 -5.40 -19.65
CA GLU A 288 22.31 -6.06 -18.83
C GLU A 288 23.72 -5.51 -19.12
N CYS A 289 24.01 -5.08 -20.34
CA CYS A 289 25.28 -4.47 -20.72
C CYS A 289 25.59 -3.17 -19.96
N PHE A 290 24.56 -2.51 -19.39
CA PHE A 290 24.70 -1.25 -18.68
C PHE A 290 24.85 -1.39 -17.15
N ARG A 291 24.87 -2.60 -16.62
CA ARG A 291 25.07 -2.85 -15.17
C ARG A 291 26.31 -2.16 -14.58
N PRO A 292 27.51 -2.20 -15.24
CA PRO A 292 28.68 -1.52 -14.70
C PRO A 292 28.49 0.00 -14.59
N LEU A 293 27.83 0.62 -15.58
CA LEU A 293 27.57 2.05 -15.58
C LEU A 293 26.58 2.42 -14.47
N LYS A 294 25.54 1.63 -14.24
CA LYS A 294 24.59 1.84 -13.13
C LYS A 294 25.30 1.72 -11.77
N ALA A 295 26.17 0.74 -11.59
CA ALA A 295 26.97 0.58 -10.38
C ALA A 295 27.86 1.81 -10.12
N PHE A 296 28.51 2.33 -11.15
CA PHE A 296 29.29 3.58 -11.06
C PHE A 296 28.43 4.79 -10.70
N MET A 297 27.27 4.94 -11.34
CA MET A 297 26.32 6.02 -11.01
C MET A 297 25.86 5.94 -9.55
N ARG A 298 25.60 4.73 -9.03
CA ARG A 298 25.24 4.51 -7.63
C ARG A 298 26.34 4.95 -6.65
N LEU A 299 27.59 4.69 -6.97
CA LEU A 299 28.72 5.17 -6.17
C LEU A 299 28.79 6.68 -6.15
N PHE A 300 28.50 7.36 -7.26
CA PHE A 300 28.58 8.84 -7.36
C PHE A 300 27.36 9.55 -6.72
N TYR A 301 26.15 9.07 -7.00
CA TYR A 301 24.91 9.74 -6.54
C TYR A 301 24.42 9.23 -5.18
N GLY A 302 24.92 8.10 -4.70
CA GLY A 302 24.45 7.41 -3.50
C GLY A 302 23.27 6.47 -3.77
N ASP A 303 22.83 5.78 -2.73
CA ASP A 303 21.65 4.91 -2.74
C ASP A 303 20.44 5.64 -2.15
N THR A 304 19.22 5.25 -2.56
CA THR A 304 17.96 5.69 -1.92
C THR A 304 17.85 5.25 -0.45
N LYS A 305 18.73 4.36 0.00
CA LYS A 305 18.79 3.85 1.37
C LYS A 305 19.44 4.83 2.35
N ASP A 306 20.35 5.68 1.86
CA ASP A 306 21.17 6.59 2.67
C ASP A 306 21.11 8.05 2.19
N THR A 307 20.43 8.27 1.06
CA THR A 307 20.41 9.59 0.41
C THR A 307 18.97 9.97 0.06
N VAL A 308 18.62 11.22 0.34
CA VAL A 308 17.34 11.78 -0.12
C VAL A 308 17.37 11.96 -1.64
N ARG A 309 16.61 11.09 -2.32
CA ARG A 309 16.44 11.08 -3.78
C ARG A 309 15.18 10.32 -4.16
N SER A 310 14.68 10.52 -5.38
CA SER A 310 13.46 9.85 -5.88
C SER A 310 12.23 10.05 -4.99
N GLY A 311 12.16 11.17 -4.27
CA GLY A 311 11.03 11.55 -3.43
C GLY A 311 10.92 10.79 -2.10
N ASN A 312 12.02 10.21 -1.58
CA ASN A 312 12.02 9.47 -0.32
C ASN A 312 12.21 10.38 0.92
N TRP A 313 11.46 11.46 1.01
CA TRP A 313 11.56 12.45 2.08
C TRP A 313 10.22 13.14 2.38
N TYR A 314 10.15 13.83 3.52
CA TYR A 314 8.94 14.51 4.01
C TYR A 314 8.32 15.52 3.02
N GLY A 315 9.14 16.17 2.19
CA GLY A 315 8.69 17.12 1.18
C GLY A 315 8.07 16.51 -0.08
N ASN A 316 7.94 15.17 -0.18
CA ASN A 316 7.25 14.53 -1.30
C ASN A 316 5.78 14.99 -1.34
N ASP A 317 5.41 15.74 -2.37
CA ASP A 317 4.05 16.27 -2.59
C ASP A 317 3.25 15.48 -3.64
N THR A 318 3.82 14.42 -4.17
CA THR A 318 3.22 13.62 -5.24
C THR A 318 2.57 12.34 -4.72
N CYS A 319 3.30 11.54 -3.94
CA CYS A 319 2.87 10.18 -3.60
C CYS A 319 1.59 10.17 -2.75
N TRP A 320 1.43 11.12 -1.84
CA TRP A 320 0.22 11.23 -1.02
C TRP A 320 -1.03 11.60 -1.84
N ARG A 321 -0.87 12.42 -2.91
CA ARG A 321 -1.97 12.80 -3.82
C ARG A 321 -2.48 11.59 -4.58
N MET A 322 -1.57 10.78 -5.12
CA MET A 322 -1.91 9.51 -5.75
C MET A 322 -2.64 8.56 -4.80
N VAL A 323 -2.20 8.44 -3.54
CA VAL A 323 -2.87 7.60 -2.54
C VAL A 323 -4.29 8.10 -2.27
N TRP A 324 -4.46 9.40 -2.10
CA TRP A 324 -5.76 10.01 -1.88
C TRP A 324 -6.69 9.79 -3.09
N ASP A 325 -6.21 10.06 -4.29
CA ASP A 325 -6.97 9.89 -5.54
C ASP A 325 -7.45 8.45 -5.74
N LEU A 326 -6.57 7.45 -5.51
CA LEU A 326 -6.94 6.03 -5.63
C LEU A 326 -8.06 5.64 -4.67
N ASN A 327 -8.02 6.11 -3.42
CA ASN A 327 -9.08 5.87 -2.45
C ASN A 327 -10.37 6.58 -2.88
N LYS A 328 -10.29 7.84 -3.30
CA LYS A 328 -11.44 8.60 -3.79
C LYS A 328 -12.05 7.92 -5.02
N ALA A 329 -11.24 7.58 -6.02
CA ALA A 329 -11.68 6.86 -7.22
C ALA A 329 -12.39 5.54 -6.89
N PHE A 330 -11.82 4.75 -5.98
CA PHE A 330 -12.41 3.49 -5.54
C PHE A 330 -13.75 3.70 -4.81
N LEU A 331 -13.82 4.66 -3.89
CA LEU A 331 -15.02 4.92 -3.10
C LEU A 331 -16.16 5.53 -3.92
N THR A 332 -15.86 6.32 -4.96
CA THR A 332 -16.85 7.01 -5.79
C THR A 332 -17.24 6.24 -7.06
N ALA A 333 -16.59 5.11 -7.37
CA ALA A 333 -16.94 4.29 -8.53
C ALA A 333 -18.42 3.86 -8.51
N ALA A 334 -18.98 3.64 -9.72
CA ALA A 334 -20.42 3.52 -9.96
C ALA A 334 -21.11 2.41 -9.16
N LYS A 335 -20.48 1.24 -8.99
CA LYS A 335 -21.05 0.17 -8.15
C LYS A 335 -20.84 0.48 -6.67
N ALA A 336 -21.93 0.56 -5.92
CA ALA A 336 -21.85 0.60 -4.46
C ALA A 336 -21.35 -0.75 -3.92
N ARG A 337 -20.35 -0.71 -3.05
CA ARG A 337 -19.76 -1.90 -2.40
C ARG A 337 -19.59 -1.66 -0.92
N ARG A 338 -19.51 -2.74 -0.16
CA ARG A 338 -19.13 -2.69 1.26
C ARG A 338 -17.60 -2.77 1.34
N TYR A 339 -17.02 -2.02 2.22
CA TYR A 339 -15.58 -1.92 2.42
C TYR A 339 -15.23 -2.12 3.88
N LEU A 340 -14.24 -2.95 4.13
CA LEU A 340 -13.76 -3.28 5.46
C LEU A 340 -12.24 -3.40 5.43
N THR A 341 -11.55 -2.87 6.44
CA THR A 341 -10.12 -3.05 6.62
C THR A 341 -9.84 -3.87 7.87
N VAL A 342 -8.97 -4.90 7.74
CA VAL A 342 -8.41 -5.67 8.85
C VAL A 342 -6.90 -5.55 8.80
N VAL A 343 -6.31 -4.84 9.75
CA VAL A 343 -4.87 -4.52 9.74
C VAL A 343 -4.05 -5.65 10.35
N ASP A 344 -3.02 -6.07 9.63
CA ASP A 344 -1.93 -6.88 10.15
C ASP A 344 -0.83 -5.97 10.72
N GLY A 345 -0.90 -5.69 12.00
CA GLY A 345 0.09 -5.00 12.82
C GLY A 345 0.73 -5.92 13.87
N VAL A 346 0.63 -7.25 13.71
CA VAL A 346 1.20 -8.23 14.65
C VAL A 346 2.72 -8.09 14.67
N VAL A 347 3.34 -8.26 13.50
CA VAL A 347 4.72 -7.86 13.24
C VAL A 347 4.67 -6.71 12.24
N ALA A 348 4.87 -5.51 12.72
CA ALA A 348 4.89 -4.30 11.93
C ALA A 348 6.29 -3.99 11.39
N GLY A 349 6.42 -2.96 10.57
CA GLY A 349 7.68 -2.52 10.01
C GLY A 349 8.01 -1.06 10.33
N GLU A 350 9.25 -0.76 10.74
CA GLU A 350 9.72 0.60 10.99
C GLU A 350 10.95 0.96 10.15
N GLY A 351 11.35 2.23 10.08
CA GLY A 351 12.55 2.68 9.37
C GLY A 351 12.37 2.74 7.85
N ASP A 352 13.20 1.99 7.06
CA ASP A 352 13.28 2.07 5.59
C ASP A 352 12.15 1.29 4.87
N GLY A 353 10.91 1.54 5.30
CA GLY A 353 9.74 1.02 4.59
C GLY A 353 9.51 1.71 3.23
N PRO A 354 8.77 1.08 2.32
CA PRO A 354 7.99 -0.16 2.50
C PRO A 354 8.75 -1.46 2.16
N LEU A 355 9.97 -1.39 1.59
CA LEU A 355 10.66 -2.53 0.97
C LEU A 355 11.72 -3.18 1.87
N ASP A 356 12.23 -2.42 2.85
CA ASP A 356 13.30 -2.88 3.72
C ASP A 356 13.12 -2.41 5.18
N PRO A 357 11.90 -2.45 5.74
CA PRO A 357 11.65 -2.02 7.11
C PRO A 357 12.29 -2.97 8.11
N ASP A 358 12.71 -2.43 9.25
CA ASP A 358 13.10 -3.23 10.39
C ASP A 358 11.87 -3.78 11.11
N ARG A 359 12.03 -4.94 11.77
CA ARG A 359 10.97 -5.64 12.48
C ARG A 359 10.54 -4.87 13.73
N LYS A 360 9.22 -4.67 13.88
CA LYS A 360 8.59 -4.07 15.07
C LYS A 360 7.53 -5.00 15.61
N GLU A 361 7.75 -5.55 16.77
CA GLU A 361 6.83 -6.46 17.45
C GLU A 361 5.76 -5.67 18.20
N CYS A 362 4.56 -5.56 17.63
CA CYS A 362 3.46 -4.78 18.20
C CYS A 362 2.34 -5.66 18.75
N GLY A 363 2.01 -6.75 18.07
CA GLY A 363 0.87 -7.59 18.44
C GLY A 363 -0.47 -6.91 18.15
N TRP A 364 -0.53 -5.91 17.25
CA TRP A 364 -1.76 -5.17 16.99
C TRP A 364 -2.57 -5.78 15.85
N LEU A 365 -3.86 -5.89 16.08
CA LEU A 365 -4.87 -6.11 15.07
C LEU A 365 -5.87 -4.95 15.13
N ALA A 366 -6.28 -4.41 13.98
CA ALA A 366 -7.23 -3.32 13.93
C ALA A 366 -8.28 -3.56 12.85
N LEU A 367 -9.49 -2.99 13.04
CA LEU A 367 -10.60 -3.10 12.11
C LEU A 367 -11.32 -1.76 12.00
N SER A 368 -11.68 -1.35 10.77
CA SER A 368 -12.55 -0.20 10.51
C SER A 368 -13.14 -0.28 9.09
N GLU A 369 -14.29 0.36 8.90
CA GLU A 369 -14.85 0.62 7.57
C GLU A 369 -14.27 1.91 6.96
N ASP A 370 -13.73 2.81 7.78
CA ASP A 370 -13.10 4.06 7.34
C ASP A 370 -11.57 3.93 7.25
N PRO A 371 -10.99 3.86 6.04
CA PRO A 371 -9.55 3.73 5.88
C PRO A 371 -8.77 4.96 6.35
N GLN A 372 -9.37 6.16 6.30
CA GLN A 372 -8.70 7.39 6.70
C GLN A 372 -8.69 7.54 8.22
N ALA A 373 -9.82 7.28 8.90
CA ALA A 373 -9.89 7.26 10.35
C ALA A 373 -8.95 6.19 10.94
N LEU A 374 -8.90 5.00 10.31
CA LEU A 374 -8.01 3.92 10.72
C LEU A 374 -6.54 4.31 10.62
N ASP A 375 -6.12 4.85 9.47
CA ASP A 375 -4.74 5.28 9.26
C ASP A 375 -4.36 6.44 10.20
N ALA A 376 -5.30 7.33 10.52
CA ALA A 376 -5.10 8.43 11.47
C ALA A 376 -4.88 7.92 12.91
N ALA A 377 -5.71 6.99 13.39
CA ALA A 377 -5.54 6.37 14.71
C ALA A 377 -4.21 5.61 14.82
N LEU A 378 -3.89 4.80 13.79
CA LEU A 378 -2.65 4.03 13.79
C LEU A 378 -1.40 4.92 13.67
N ALA A 379 -1.46 6.04 12.96
CA ALA A 379 -0.36 7.01 12.94
C ALA A 379 -0.05 7.52 14.37
N GLU A 380 -1.07 7.89 15.14
CA GLU A 380 -0.89 8.33 16.54
C GLU A 380 -0.34 7.21 17.43
N PHE A 381 -0.79 5.95 17.23
CA PHE A 381 -0.24 4.81 17.98
C PHE A 381 1.22 4.52 17.61
N MET A 382 1.61 4.77 16.38
CA MET A 382 3.00 4.71 15.94
C MET A 382 3.85 5.85 16.51
N GLY A 383 3.25 6.86 17.15
CA GLY A 383 3.94 8.05 17.66
C GLY A 383 4.12 9.14 16.60
N PHE A 384 3.31 9.16 15.56
CA PHE A 384 3.36 10.13 14.49
C PHE A 384 2.20 11.15 14.60
N ASP A 385 2.48 12.41 14.29
CA ASP A 385 1.46 13.42 14.15
C ASP A 385 0.67 13.20 12.84
N LYS A 386 -0.60 12.78 12.96
CA LYS A 386 -1.49 12.58 11.81
C LYS A 386 -1.64 13.83 10.95
N LYS A 387 -1.50 15.03 11.55
CA LYS A 387 -1.58 16.31 10.82
C LYS A 387 -0.36 16.56 9.94
N ALA A 388 0.76 15.91 10.21
CA ALA A 388 1.96 15.96 9.39
C ALA A 388 1.93 14.96 8.22
N LEU A 389 0.97 14.02 8.22
CA LEU A 389 0.76 13.04 7.14
C LEU A 389 -0.29 13.57 6.15
N ARG A 390 0.14 14.19 5.07
CA ARG A 390 -0.70 14.97 4.14
C ARG A 390 -1.91 14.22 3.59
N PHE A 391 -1.83 12.92 3.30
CA PHE A 391 -2.96 12.14 2.82
C PHE A 391 -4.07 11.94 3.86
N LEU A 392 -3.77 12.18 5.14
CA LEU A 392 -4.76 12.15 6.23
C LEU A 392 -5.44 13.51 6.47
N THR A 393 -4.83 14.61 6.02
CA THR A 393 -5.35 15.96 6.26
C THR A 393 -6.42 16.39 5.26
N ARG A 394 -6.49 15.76 4.08
CA ARG A 394 -7.53 16.03 3.07
C ARG A 394 -8.66 15.02 3.25
N PRO A 395 -9.89 15.45 3.57
CA PRO A 395 -11.02 14.54 3.76
C PRO A 395 -11.33 13.74 2.50
N LEU A 396 -11.50 12.43 2.63
CA LEU A 396 -11.96 11.56 1.52
C LEU A 396 -13.43 11.80 1.19
N GLN A 397 -14.22 12.11 2.20
CA GLN A 397 -15.65 12.40 2.12
C GLN A 397 -15.98 13.64 2.94
N GLU A 398 -17.10 14.30 2.64
CA GLU A 398 -17.55 15.52 3.36
C GLU A 398 -17.79 15.26 4.86
N GLU A 399 -18.15 14.04 5.22
CA GLU A 399 -18.45 13.63 6.60
C GLU A 399 -17.27 12.93 7.28
N SER A 400 -16.04 13.03 6.74
CA SER A 400 -14.85 12.48 7.40
C SER A 400 -14.70 13.09 8.80
N GLY A 401 -14.68 12.23 9.83
CA GLY A 401 -14.59 12.60 11.24
C GLY A 401 -13.27 12.21 11.89
N GLU A 402 -13.08 12.66 13.12
CA GLU A 402 -12.01 12.14 13.98
C GLU A 402 -12.28 10.67 14.30
N PRO A 403 -11.24 9.82 14.37
CA PRO A 403 -11.41 8.40 14.68
C PRO A 403 -11.96 8.22 16.10
N GLU A 404 -13.00 7.40 16.23
CA GLU A 404 -13.47 6.88 17.53
C GLU A 404 -12.79 5.54 17.80
N VAL A 405 -11.84 5.51 18.73
CA VAL A 405 -11.07 4.30 19.04
C VAL A 405 -11.79 3.44 20.07
N VAL A 406 -12.03 2.19 19.74
CA VAL A 406 -12.66 1.18 20.58
C VAL A 406 -11.69 0.03 20.83
N PHE A 407 -11.24 -0.16 22.06
CA PHE A 407 -10.40 -1.30 22.44
C PHE A 407 -11.26 -2.51 22.80
N VAL A 408 -10.90 -3.69 22.27
CA VAL A 408 -11.59 -4.94 22.59
C VAL A 408 -11.42 -5.30 24.09
N SER A 409 -10.29 -4.93 24.66
CA SER A 409 -9.97 -5.18 26.07
C SER A 409 -9.03 -4.12 26.63
N GLU A 410 -8.90 -4.04 27.95
CA GLU A 410 -7.90 -3.16 28.59
C GLU A 410 -6.47 -3.62 28.26
N GLU A 411 -6.23 -4.93 28.13
CA GLU A 411 -4.94 -5.45 27.67
C GLU A 411 -4.55 -4.92 26.28
N ALA A 412 -5.51 -4.80 25.37
CA ALA A 412 -5.27 -4.23 24.04
C ALA A 412 -4.84 -2.76 24.14
N ARG A 413 -5.47 -1.98 25.04
CA ARG A 413 -5.11 -0.59 25.33
C ARG A 413 -3.71 -0.50 25.94
N GLU A 414 -3.42 -1.33 26.93
CA GLU A 414 -2.10 -1.37 27.57
C GLU A 414 -1.00 -1.73 26.58
N ARG A 415 -1.21 -2.72 25.71
CA ARG A 415 -0.26 -3.14 24.67
C ARG A 415 0.08 -1.98 23.72
N VAL A 416 -0.92 -1.22 23.26
CA VAL A 416 -0.70 -0.04 22.43
C VAL A 416 0.11 1.02 23.16
N ASN A 417 -0.21 1.27 24.44
CA ASN A 417 0.49 2.26 25.27
C ASN A 417 1.94 1.88 25.57
N MET A 418 2.22 0.60 25.79
CA MET A 418 3.54 0.07 26.08
C MET A 418 4.45 -0.03 24.85
N THR A 419 3.88 -0.06 23.65
CA THR A 419 4.68 -0.12 22.42
C THR A 419 5.44 1.19 22.23
N SER A 420 6.76 1.09 22.09
CA SER A 420 7.61 2.25 21.83
C SER A 420 7.24 2.92 20.49
N PRO A 421 7.41 4.25 20.35
CA PRO A 421 7.20 4.92 19.08
C PRO A 421 8.00 4.28 17.94
N PHE A 422 7.43 4.31 16.73
CA PHE A 422 8.09 3.81 15.54
C PHE A 422 9.20 4.75 15.09
N GLU A 423 10.29 4.17 14.58
CA GLU A 423 11.31 4.93 13.87
C GLU A 423 10.82 5.25 12.46
N PRO A 424 10.66 6.54 12.07
CA PRO A 424 10.32 6.89 10.70
C PRO A 424 11.50 6.65 9.77
N HIS A 425 11.25 6.61 8.46
CA HIS A 425 12.33 6.64 7.46
C HIS A 425 13.22 7.88 7.66
N PHE A 426 14.52 7.76 7.41
CA PHE A 426 15.49 8.85 7.70
C PHE A 426 15.12 10.21 7.08
N GLY A 427 14.52 10.23 5.88
CA GLY A 427 14.04 11.45 5.23
C GLY A 427 12.76 12.05 5.84
N TRP A 428 12.22 11.45 6.90
CA TRP A 428 11.02 11.88 7.63
C TRP A 428 11.33 12.22 9.10
N LYS A 429 12.52 11.85 9.61
CA LYS A 429 12.93 12.12 10.99
C LYS A 429 12.89 13.62 11.31
N GLY A 430 12.32 13.95 12.47
CA GLY A 430 12.15 15.33 12.94
C GLY A 430 10.97 16.07 12.33
N HIS A 431 10.14 15.41 11.50
CA HIS A 431 9.01 16.05 10.82
C HIS A 431 7.65 15.50 11.21
N ILE A 432 7.58 14.24 11.61
CA ILE A 432 6.29 13.57 11.84
C ILE A 432 6.14 12.99 13.25
N GLU A 433 7.21 12.94 14.03
CA GLU A 433 7.14 12.38 15.37
C GLU A 433 6.35 13.30 16.32
N LEU A 434 5.49 12.71 17.13
CA LEU A 434 4.84 13.42 18.22
C LEU A 434 5.87 13.87 19.25
N PRO A 435 5.66 15.01 19.92
CA PRO A 435 6.53 15.44 21.03
C PRO A 435 6.66 14.35 22.10
N LYS A 436 7.87 14.14 22.64
CA LYS A 436 8.19 13.05 23.60
C LYS A 436 7.27 12.99 24.82
N ASN A 437 6.61 14.09 25.17
CA ASN A 437 5.68 14.18 26.30
C ASN A 437 4.20 14.18 25.89
N SER A 438 3.88 14.00 24.61
CA SER A 438 2.51 13.84 24.17
C SER A 438 2.01 12.49 24.67
N LYS A 439 0.98 12.49 25.53
CA LYS A 439 0.24 11.26 25.79
C LYS A 439 -0.33 10.83 24.44
N LYS A 440 -0.14 9.56 24.06
CA LYS A 440 -0.95 8.97 22.99
C LYS A 440 -2.39 9.29 23.37
N VAL A 441 -3.13 9.94 22.47
CA VAL A 441 -4.54 10.28 22.72
C VAL A 441 -5.31 8.97 22.68
N LEU A 442 -5.58 8.42 23.85
CA LEU A 442 -6.29 7.15 24.02
C LEU A 442 -7.52 7.36 24.90
#